data_24e6f9df0203c74f1af780feb0fc7433
#
_entry.id   24e6f9df0203c74f1af780feb0fc7433
#
_cell.length_a   1.000
_cell.length_b   1.000
_cell.length_c   1.000
_cell.angle_alpha   90.00
_cell.angle_beta   90.00
_cell.angle_gamma   90.00
#
_symmetry.space_group_name_H-M   'P 1'
#
loop_
_entity.id
_entity.type
_entity.pdbx_description
1 polymer ?
#
loop_
_entity_poly.entity_id
_entity_poly.type
_entity_poly.pdbx_seq_one_letter_code
_entity_poly.pdbx_strand_id
1 'polypeptide(L)'
;MDFKQIQTLIKEFEKSSMTVLEIESEGFKIKLSKNKGEVVTRVDEVTVKEDKKVEEDVKGYEVKSPLVGTYYAQNSPKDKPFVSVGQRVEAGDTLCIIEAMKIMNEITAPVSGVIESIKVTNASPVGFDQVLMVIV
;
A
#
# COMPACT_ATOMS: atom_id res chain seq x y z
N MET A 1 -9.76 -20.24 -16.02
CA MET A 1 -10.40 -21.12 -15.01
C MET A 1 -11.69 -20.48 -14.52
N ASP A 2 -12.78 -21.24 -14.48
CA ASP A 2 -14.05 -20.72 -14.01
C ASP A 2 -14.15 -20.73 -12.48
N PHE A 3 -14.91 -19.82 -11.90
CA PHE A 3 -15.15 -19.72 -10.47
C PHE A 3 -15.63 -21.05 -9.84
N LYS A 4 -16.43 -21.82 -10.58
CA LYS A 4 -16.90 -23.16 -10.18
C LYS A 4 -15.76 -24.17 -10.04
N GLN A 5 -14.75 -24.09 -10.90
CA GLN A 5 -13.57 -24.96 -10.84
C GLN A 5 -12.73 -24.64 -9.60
N ILE A 6 -12.61 -23.36 -9.25
CA ILE A 6 -11.92 -22.91 -8.03
C ILE A 6 -12.64 -23.42 -6.79
N GLN A 7 -13.97 -23.30 -6.73
CA GLN A 7 -14.76 -23.83 -5.61
C GLN A 7 -14.65 -25.35 -5.45
N THR A 8 -14.65 -26.08 -6.55
CA THR A 8 -14.48 -27.52 -6.53
C THR A 8 -13.10 -27.90 -5.99
N LEU A 9 -12.09 -27.18 -6.42
CA LEU A 9 -10.71 -27.40 -6.00
C LEU A 9 -10.50 -27.12 -4.50
N ILE A 10 -11.14 -26.11 -3.96
CA ILE A 10 -11.14 -25.80 -2.52
C ILE A 10 -11.82 -26.94 -1.74
N LYS A 11 -12.97 -27.43 -2.19
CA LYS A 11 -13.69 -28.55 -1.55
C LYS A 11 -12.90 -29.86 -1.58
N GLU A 12 -12.25 -30.15 -2.68
CA GLU A 12 -11.39 -31.34 -2.82
C GLU A 12 -10.16 -31.22 -1.91
N PHE A 13 -9.57 -30.03 -1.83
CA PHE A 13 -8.44 -29.77 -0.93
C PHE A 13 -8.85 -29.92 0.54
N GLU A 14 -10.04 -29.43 0.94
CA GLU A 14 -10.54 -29.60 2.31
C GLU A 14 -10.72 -31.06 2.71
N LYS A 15 -11.13 -31.92 1.79
CA LYS A 15 -11.33 -33.38 2.01
C LYS A 15 -10.04 -34.17 1.91
N SER A 16 -9.00 -33.62 1.27
CA SER A 16 -7.73 -34.32 1.11
C SER A 16 -6.89 -34.27 2.37
N SER A 17 -5.92 -35.14 2.50
CA SER A 17 -4.90 -35.13 3.56
C SER A 17 -3.73 -34.20 3.27
N MET A 18 -3.79 -33.46 2.16
CA MET A 18 -2.75 -32.49 1.78
C MET A 18 -2.79 -31.26 2.67
N THR A 19 -1.63 -30.78 3.08
CA THR A 19 -1.46 -29.60 3.92
C THR A 19 -1.22 -28.32 3.13
N VAL A 20 -0.71 -28.45 1.91
CA VAL A 20 -0.45 -27.32 1.00
C VAL A 20 -0.80 -27.75 -0.41
N LEU A 21 -1.50 -26.88 -1.12
CA LEU A 21 -1.80 -27.00 -2.55
C LEU A 21 -1.43 -25.69 -3.23
N GLU A 22 -0.55 -25.76 -4.22
CA GLU A 22 -0.15 -24.62 -5.04
C GLU A 22 -0.47 -24.95 -6.49
N ILE A 23 -1.23 -24.08 -7.14
CA ILE A 23 -1.62 -24.20 -8.56
C ILE A 23 -1.21 -22.92 -9.25
N GLU A 24 -0.43 -23.09 -10.29
CA GLU A 24 0.01 -22.03 -11.20
C GLU A 24 -0.50 -22.33 -12.61
N SER A 25 -1.16 -21.34 -13.19
CA SER A 25 -1.64 -21.38 -14.57
C SER A 25 -1.39 -20.02 -15.19
N GLU A 26 -1.39 -19.97 -16.52
CA GLU A 26 -1.15 -18.72 -17.26
C GLU A 26 -2.05 -17.58 -16.73
N GLY A 27 -1.45 -16.68 -15.95
CA GLY A 27 -2.07 -15.45 -15.44
C GLY A 27 -2.60 -15.46 -14.02
N PHE A 28 -2.56 -16.57 -13.27
CA PHE A 28 -2.89 -16.57 -11.85
C PHE A 28 -2.22 -17.72 -11.07
N LYS A 29 -2.02 -17.47 -9.78
CA LYS A 29 -1.44 -18.42 -8.83
C LYS A 29 -2.34 -18.52 -7.60
N ILE A 30 -2.73 -19.75 -7.26
CA ILE A 30 -3.53 -20.04 -6.07
C ILE A 30 -2.70 -20.90 -5.13
N LYS A 31 -2.59 -20.46 -3.87
CA LYS A 31 -1.96 -21.22 -2.80
C LYS A 31 -2.95 -21.44 -1.67
N LEU A 32 -3.26 -22.69 -1.39
CA LEU A 32 -4.12 -23.12 -0.29
C LEU A 32 -3.27 -23.83 0.78
N SER A 33 -3.45 -23.48 2.04
CA SER A 33 -2.73 -24.09 3.16
C SER A 33 -3.69 -24.40 4.30
N LYS A 34 -3.61 -25.63 4.83
CA LYS A 34 -4.30 -26.07 6.04
C LYS A 34 -3.34 -26.05 7.20
N ASN A 35 -3.02 -24.89 7.76
CA ASN A 35 -2.22 -24.84 8.98
C ASN A 35 -3.13 -24.71 10.22
N LYS A 36 -3.27 -25.83 10.94
CA LYS A 36 -3.55 -25.80 12.38
C LYS A 36 -2.21 -25.87 13.09
N GLY A 37 -1.73 -24.73 13.54
CA GLY A 37 -0.72 -24.54 14.57
C GLY A 37 0.53 -25.42 14.49
N GLU A 38 1.60 -24.83 14.04
CA GLU A 38 2.91 -24.81 14.70
C GLU A 38 3.94 -24.18 13.74
N VAL A 39 4.54 -23.14 14.22
CA VAL A 39 5.67 -22.49 13.56
C VAL A 39 6.89 -23.38 13.75
N VAL A 40 7.39 -24.00 12.70
CA VAL A 40 8.77 -24.50 12.67
C VAL A 40 9.49 -23.85 11.51
N THR A 41 10.29 -22.89 11.90
CA THR A 41 11.32 -22.25 11.09
C THR A 41 12.32 -23.30 10.63
N ARG A 42 12.45 -23.55 9.34
CA ARG A 42 13.71 -23.99 8.73
C ARG A 42 14.01 -23.12 7.56
N VAL A 43 15.07 -22.38 7.75
CA VAL A 43 15.74 -21.55 6.78
C VAL A 43 16.68 -22.47 6.00
N ASP A 44 16.46 -22.62 4.71
CA ASP A 44 17.53 -22.97 3.79
C ASP A 44 17.68 -21.81 2.80
N GLU A 45 18.86 -21.28 2.83
CA GLU A 45 19.39 -20.13 2.12
C GLU A 45 19.31 -20.32 0.61
N VAL A 46 18.58 -19.45 -0.08
CA VAL A 46 18.91 -19.05 -1.44
C VAL A 46 18.78 -17.53 -1.54
N THR A 47 19.93 -16.91 -1.57
CA THR A 47 20.13 -15.50 -1.85
C THR A 47 19.54 -15.11 -3.21
N VAL A 48 18.45 -14.37 -3.19
CA VAL A 48 18.14 -13.42 -4.25
C VAL A 48 17.74 -12.11 -3.58
N LYS A 49 18.61 -11.14 -3.71
CA LYS A 49 18.37 -9.77 -3.30
C LYS A 49 17.26 -9.19 -4.16
N GLU A 50 16.12 -9.01 -3.59
CA GLU A 50 15.20 -7.93 -3.93
C GLU A 50 14.52 -7.50 -2.64
N ASP A 51 14.85 -6.29 -2.21
CA ASP A 51 14.25 -5.60 -1.10
C ASP A 51 12.76 -5.43 -1.32
N LYS A 52 11.96 -6.43 -0.93
CA LYS A 52 10.56 -6.20 -0.57
C LYS A 52 10.49 -6.22 0.95
N LYS A 53 10.65 -5.04 1.51
CA LYS A 53 10.26 -4.73 2.87
C LYS A 53 8.83 -5.24 3.08
N VAL A 54 8.70 -6.31 3.87
CA VAL A 54 7.39 -6.76 4.37
C VAL A 54 6.93 -5.64 5.29
N GLU A 55 6.04 -4.79 4.77
CA GLU A 55 5.33 -3.83 5.60
C GLU A 55 4.37 -4.64 6.47
N GLU A 56 4.65 -4.69 7.76
CA GLU A 56 3.65 -5.06 8.76
C GLU A 56 2.44 -4.16 8.55
N ASP A 57 1.26 -4.76 8.47
CA ASP A 57 -0.04 -4.09 8.37
C ASP A 57 -0.29 -3.19 9.60
N VAL A 58 0.43 -2.12 9.70
CA VAL A 58 -0.03 -0.97 10.45
C VAL A 58 -1.11 -0.35 9.57
N LYS A 59 -2.37 -0.53 9.92
CA LYS A 59 -3.51 0.04 9.22
C LYS A 59 -3.45 1.56 9.31
N GLY A 60 -2.57 2.16 8.52
CA GLY A 60 -2.49 3.58 8.34
C GLY A 60 -3.61 4.07 7.44
N TYR A 61 -4.02 5.31 7.65
CA TYR A 61 -4.95 5.98 6.75
C TYR A 61 -4.20 6.47 5.50
N GLU A 62 -4.59 5.96 4.35
CA GLU A 62 -4.05 6.40 3.06
C GLU A 62 -4.68 7.72 2.64
N VAL A 63 -3.88 8.77 2.55
CA VAL A 63 -4.29 10.04 1.97
C VAL A 63 -4.14 9.96 0.46
N LYS A 64 -5.24 10.09 -0.25
CA LYS A 64 -5.30 9.95 -1.71
C LYS A 64 -5.57 11.28 -2.39
N SER A 65 -5.11 11.41 -3.62
CA SER A 65 -5.36 12.59 -4.44
C SER A 65 -6.83 12.62 -4.91
N PRO A 66 -7.56 13.72 -4.67
CA PRO A 66 -8.93 13.88 -5.15
C PRO A 66 -9.02 14.29 -6.62
N LEU A 67 -7.89 14.55 -7.26
CA LEU A 67 -7.85 15.02 -8.65
C LEU A 67 -6.52 14.70 -9.34
N VAL A 68 -6.50 14.82 -10.64
CA VAL A 68 -5.28 14.67 -11.46
C VAL A 68 -4.54 16.00 -11.48
N GLY A 69 -3.25 15.99 -11.20
CA GLY A 69 -2.44 17.21 -11.21
C GLY A 69 -0.97 16.97 -10.88
N THR A 70 -0.30 17.99 -10.42
CA THR A 70 1.11 17.95 -9.98
C THR A 70 1.17 18.11 -8.47
N TYR A 71 1.84 17.18 -7.80
CA TYR A 71 2.04 17.20 -6.36
C TYR A 71 3.17 18.15 -5.97
N TYR A 72 2.90 19.01 -4.98
CA TYR A 72 3.89 19.87 -4.36
C TYR A 72 3.87 19.65 -2.84
N ALA A 73 5.04 19.29 -2.28
CA ALA A 73 5.22 19.13 -0.85
C ALA A 73 5.33 20.45 -0.09
N GLN A 74 5.50 21.56 -0.79
CA GLN A 74 5.75 22.89 -0.25
C GLN A 74 5.08 23.96 -1.10
N ASN A 75 4.78 25.11 -0.50
CA ASN A 75 4.11 26.20 -1.21
C ASN A 75 5.01 26.88 -2.26
N SER A 76 6.30 26.92 -2.03
CA SER A 76 7.31 27.51 -2.91
C SER A 76 8.60 26.71 -2.86
N PRO A 77 9.41 26.68 -3.93
CA PRO A 77 10.71 25.98 -3.95
C PRO A 77 11.68 26.40 -2.83
N LYS A 78 11.46 27.56 -2.23
CA LYS A 78 12.26 28.09 -1.12
C LYS A 78 11.69 27.79 0.26
N ASP A 79 10.45 27.33 0.31
CA ASP A 79 9.75 27.03 1.57
C ASP A 79 10.10 25.63 2.08
N LYS A 80 9.84 25.40 3.35
CA LYS A 80 9.95 24.05 3.93
C LYS A 80 8.73 23.23 3.52
N PRO A 81 8.86 21.88 3.42
CA PRO A 81 7.72 21.00 3.24
C PRO A 81 6.68 21.20 4.33
N PHE A 82 5.40 21.10 3.97
CA PHE A 82 4.29 21.18 4.94
C PHE A 82 4.41 20.11 6.01
N VAL A 83 4.80 18.89 5.60
CA VAL A 83 4.97 17.75 6.50
C VAL A 83 6.18 16.91 6.11
N SER A 84 6.70 16.17 7.08
CA SER A 84 7.82 15.25 6.90
C SER A 84 7.45 13.88 7.49
N VAL A 85 8.10 12.81 7.00
CA VAL A 85 7.97 11.47 7.57
C VAL A 85 8.35 11.49 9.06
N GLY A 86 7.49 10.91 9.91
CA GLY A 86 7.63 10.92 11.36
C GLY A 86 7.04 12.14 12.06
N GLN A 87 6.51 13.11 11.32
CA GLN A 87 5.86 14.29 11.89
C GLN A 87 4.42 13.96 12.30
N ARG A 88 4.00 14.47 13.46
CA ARG A 88 2.61 14.42 13.90
C ARG A 88 1.80 15.51 13.20
N VAL A 89 0.63 15.15 12.73
CA VAL A 89 -0.35 16.04 12.10
C VAL A 89 -1.71 15.88 12.78
N GLU A 90 -2.50 16.94 12.73
CA GLU A 90 -3.88 16.94 13.19
C GLU A 90 -4.84 17.01 12.00
N ALA A 91 -6.06 16.51 12.21
CA ALA A 91 -7.11 16.61 11.20
C ALA A 91 -7.34 18.09 10.84
N GLY A 92 -7.26 18.40 9.53
CA GLY A 92 -7.34 19.75 9.00
C GLY A 92 -6.00 20.43 8.69
N ASP A 93 -4.87 19.86 9.12
CA ASP A 93 -3.56 20.36 8.76
C ASP A 93 -3.28 20.19 7.25
N THR A 94 -2.66 21.20 6.63
CA THR A 94 -2.27 21.12 5.22
C THR A 94 -1.11 20.14 5.05
N LEU A 95 -1.31 19.12 4.24
CA LEU A 95 -0.31 18.08 3.96
C LEU A 95 0.52 18.39 2.72
N CYS A 96 -0.15 18.82 1.67
CA CYS A 96 0.46 19.09 0.37
C CYS A 96 -0.45 19.95 -0.50
N ILE A 97 0.05 20.32 -1.67
CA ILE A 97 -0.71 21.04 -2.69
C ILE A 97 -0.73 20.19 -3.96
N ILE A 98 -1.86 20.15 -4.64
CA ILE A 98 -1.98 19.58 -5.98
C ILE A 98 -2.40 20.69 -6.93
N GLU A 99 -1.52 21.00 -7.88
CA GLU A 99 -1.80 21.92 -8.97
C GLU A 99 -2.51 21.18 -10.10
N ALA A 100 -3.72 21.63 -10.42
CA ALA A 100 -4.49 21.15 -11.56
C ALA A 100 -5.03 22.34 -12.34
N MET A 101 -4.77 22.40 -13.64
CA MET A 101 -5.24 23.48 -14.53
C MET A 101 -4.89 24.87 -14.00
N LYS A 102 -3.66 25.06 -13.49
CA LYS A 102 -3.15 26.31 -12.88
C LYS A 102 -3.88 26.73 -11.59
N ILE A 103 -4.63 25.84 -10.98
CA ILE A 103 -5.29 26.04 -9.68
C ILE A 103 -4.57 25.21 -8.63
N MET A 104 -4.15 25.86 -7.54
CA MET A 104 -3.54 25.21 -6.39
C MET A 104 -4.63 24.70 -5.44
N ASN A 105 -4.67 23.39 -5.24
CA ASN A 105 -5.61 22.74 -4.33
C ASN A 105 -4.85 22.22 -3.12
N GLU A 106 -5.17 22.73 -1.94
CA GLU A 106 -4.60 22.24 -0.69
C GLU A 106 -5.26 20.92 -0.28
N ILE A 107 -4.42 19.95 0.04
CA ILE A 107 -4.85 18.66 0.58
C ILE A 107 -4.60 18.67 2.07
N THR A 108 -5.65 18.52 2.85
CA THR A 108 -5.61 18.53 4.31
C THR A 108 -5.69 17.12 4.88
N ALA A 109 -5.17 16.95 6.10
CA ALA A 109 -5.24 15.69 6.82
C ALA A 109 -6.69 15.37 7.19
N PRO A 110 -7.21 14.21 6.78
CA PRO A 110 -8.57 13.78 7.15
C PRO A 110 -8.64 13.22 8.57
N VAL A 111 -7.49 12.83 9.12
CA VAL A 111 -7.35 12.26 10.47
C VAL A 111 -6.09 12.79 11.13
N SER A 112 -6.06 12.79 12.46
CA SER A 112 -4.86 13.07 13.23
C SER A 112 -3.99 11.82 13.36
N GLY A 113 -2.69 11.99 13.34
CA GLY A 113 -1.75 10.87 13.45
C GLY A 113 -0.32 11.27 13.14
N VAL A 114 0.50 10.33 12.78
CA VAL A 114 1.91 10.53 12.39
C VAL A 114 2.09 10.14 10.93
N ILE A 115 2.82 10.94 10.17
CA ILE A 115 3.17 10.60 8.78
C ILE A 115 4.13 9.41 8.79
N GLU A 116 3.65 8.27 8.37
CA GLU A 116 4.44 7.05 8.26
C GLU A 116 5.32 7.06 7.02
N SER A 117 4.73 7.40 5.88
CA SER A 117 5.42 7.44 4.60
C SER A 117 4.80 8.44 3.63
N ILE A 118 5.63 8.99 2.75
CA ILE A 118 5.22 9.83 1.62
C ILE A 118 5.57 9.06 0.36
N LYS A 119 4.56 8.74 -0.46
CA LYS A 119 4.68 7.87 -1.62
C LYS A 119 5.03 8.60 -2.92
N VAL A 120 4.99 9.91 -2.92
CA VAL A 120 5.25 10.76 -4.09
C VAL A 120 6.35 11.77 -3.79
N THR A 121 7.04 12.19 -4.84
CA THR A 121 8.09 13.20 -4.75
C THR A 121 7.56 14.59 -5.15
N ASN A 122 8.21 15.64 -4.66
CA ASN A 122 7.87 17.02 -5.03
C ASN A 122 7.94 17.23 -6.55
N ALA A 123 6.99 17.98 -7.09
CA ALA A 123 6.84 18.25 -8.52
C ALA A 123 6.56 17.03 -9.41
N SER A 124 6.01 15.96 -8.83
CA SER A 124 5.60 14.75 -9.58
C SER A 124 4.14 14.82 -10.01
N PRO A 125 3.81 14.26 -11.20
CA PRO A 125 2.42 14.10 -11.60
C PRO A 125 1.73 13.03 -10.74
N VAL A 126 0.48 13.27 -10.37
CA VAL A 126 -0.37 12.35 -9.63
C VAL A 126 -1.70 12.17 -10.33
N GLY A 127 -2.25 10.95 -10.23
CA GLY A 127 -3.56 10.61 -10.76
C GLY A 127 -4.65 10.71 -9.70
N PHE A 128 -5.90 10.63 -10.14
CA PHE A 128 -7.05 10.51 -9.26
C PHE A 128 -6.94 9.23 -8.41
N ASP A 129 -7.27 9.35 -7.12
CA ASP A 129 -7.21 8.25 -6.14
C ASP A 129 -5.83 7.64 -5.91
N GLN A 130 -4.78 8.29 -6.40
CA GLN A 130 -3.40 7.88 -6.14
C GLN A 130 -3.01 8.17 -4.69
N VAL A 131 -2.40 7.19 -4.02
CA VAL A 131 -1.91 7.35 -2.64
C VAL A 131 -0.75 8.33 -2.60
N LEU A 132 -0.90 9.38 -1.81
CA LEU A 132 0.10 10.44 -1.62
C LEU A 132 0.99 10.15 -0.42
N MET A 133 0.37 9.82 0.70
CA MET A 133 1.04 9.51 1.96
C MET A 133 0.17 8.66 2.87
N VAL A 134 0.77 8.11 3.93
CA VAL A 134 0.10 7.28 4.93
C VAL A 134 0.26 7.91 6.29
N ILE A 135 -0.85 8.01 7.04
CA ILE A 135 -0.94 8.53 8.42
C ILE A 135 -1.28 7.35 9.34
N VAL A 136 -0.53 7.15 10.40
CA VAL A 136 -0.75 6.12 11.43
C VAL A 136 -1.03 6.73 12.80
#